data_4bdb6050448ec15367d1edc1018b1eec
#
_entry.id   4bdb6050448ec15367d1edc1018b1eec
#
_cell.length_a   1.000
_cell.length_b   1.000
_cell.length_c   1.000
_cell.angle_alpha   90.00
_cell.angle_beta   90.00
_cell.angle_gamma   90.00
#
_symmetry.space_group_name_H-M   'P 1'
#
loop_
_entity.id
_entity.type
_entity.pdbx_description
1 polymer ?
#
loop_
_entity_poly.entity_id
_entity_poly.type
_entity_poly.pdbx_seq_one_letter_code
_entity_poly.pdbx_strand_id
1 'polypeptide(L)' 'SKRHFKIEYDGKYMYIDDLGSTNGTKVNGILIERRHRLERKDVISAGMLRFQIEW' A
#
# COMPACT_ATOMS: atom_id res chain seq x y z
N SER A 1 -0.70 -5.50 15.23
CA SER A 1 0.15 -4.37 14.93
C SER A 1 -0.68 -3.11 14.77
N LYS A 2 -0.13 -2.03 15.22
CA LYS A 2 -0.84 -0.78 15.16
C LYS A 2 -0.63 -0.06 13.86
N ARG A 3 0.47 -0.34 13.20
CA ARG A 3 0.80 0.30 11.96
C ARG A 3 1.22 -0.73 10.96
N HIS A 4 0.62 -0.67 9.80
CA HIS A 4 0.94 -1.58 8.73
C HIS A 4 1.49 -0.82 7.54
N PHE A 5 0.79 0.21 7.13
CA PHE A 5 1.20 1.04 6.02
C PHE A 5 0.57 2.42 6.15
N LYS A 6 1.04 3.34 5.34
CA LYS A 6 0.40 4.64 5.22
C LYS A 6 0.31 5.01 3.75
N ILE A 7 -0.67 5.83 3.41
CA ILE A 7 -0.87 6.29 2.06
C ILE A 7 -0.76 7.81 2.08
N GLU A 8 -0.01 8.36 1.12
CA GLU A 8 0.16 9.79 0.99
C GLU A 8 -0.16 10.24 -0.42
N TYR A 9 -0.63 11.46 -0.53
CA TYR A 9 -0.96 12.07 -1.80
C TYR A 9 -0.18 13.38 -1.89
N ASP A 10 0.60 13.56 -2.95
CA ASP A 10 1.46 14.72 -3.08
C ASP A 10 0.88 15.80 -4.00
N GLY A 11 -0.40 15.67 -4.36
CA GLY A 11 -1.04 16.58 -5.26
C GLY A 11 -1.08 16.09 -6.70
N LYS A 12 -0.33 15.04 -6.98
CA LYS A 12 -0.29 14.47 -8.32
C LYS A 12 -0.37 12.95 -8.29
N TYR A 13 0.38 12.32 -7.39
CA TYR A 13 0.42 10.88 -7.28
C TYR A 13 0.12 10.43 -5.86
N MET A 14 -0.35 9.22 -5.73
CA MET A 14 -0.53 8.58 -4.43
C MET A 14 0.58 7.57 -4.23
N TYR A 15 1.02 7.44 -2.97
CA TYR A 15 2.09 6.53 -2.60
C TYR A 15 1.68 5.73 -1.39
N ILE A 16 2.20 4.53 -1.30
CA ILE A 16 2.01 3.69 -0.13
C ILE A 16 3.37 3.30 0.42
N ASP A 17 3.51 3.38 1.73
CA ASP A 17 4.72 2.98 2.43
C ASP A 17 4.38 1.88 3.42
N ASP A 18 5.16 0.82 3.43
CA ASP A 18 5.05 -0.18 4.47
C ASP A 18 5.75 0.34 5.71
N LEU A 19 5.10 0.21 6.84
CA LEU A 19 5.62 0.75 8.10
C LEU A 19 6.21 -0.34 8.98
N GLY A 20 6.93 -1.26 8.36
CA GLY A 20 7.60 -2.31 9.12
C GLY A 20 6.66 -3.40 9.56
N SER A 21 5.64 -3.69 8.76
CA SER A 21 4.69 -4.72 9.14
C SER A 21 5.35 -6.09 9.12
N THR A 22 4.82 -6.98 9.94
CA THR A 22 5.36 -8.33 10.05
C THR A 22 5.18 -9.11 8.76
N ASN A 23 4.03 -9.00 8.15
CA ASN A 23 3.71 -9.79 6.96
C ASN A 23 3.92 -9.03 5.66
N GLY A 24 4.25 -7.74 5.75
CA GLY A 24 4.49 -6.95 4.57
C GLY A 24 3.22 -6.42 3.94
N THR A 25 3.40 -5.54 2.99
CA THR A 25 2.32 -4.96 2.22
C THR A 25 2.54 -5.32 0.76
N LYS A 26 1.47 -5.72 0.09
CA LYS A 26 1.57 -6.11 -1.33
C LYS A 26 0.68 -5.21 -2.16
N VAL A 27 1.15 -4.91 -3.35
CA VAL A 27 0.37 -4.16 -4.33
C VAL A 27 0.27 -5.05 -5.56
N ASN A 28 -0.96 -5.43 -5.91
CA ASN A 28 -1.23 -6.34 -7.01
C ASN A 28 -0.46 -7.66 -6.86
N GLY A 29 -0.35 -8.12 -5.60
CA GLY A 29 0.31 -9.38 -5.31
C GLY A 29 1.82 -9.31 -5.21
N ILE A 30 2.39 -8.12 -5.38
CA ILE A 30 3.84 -7.94 -5.32
C ILE A 30 4.20 -7.25 -4.02
N LEU A 31 5.10 -7.86 -3.27
CA LEU A 31 5.53 -7.30 -2.00
C LEU A 31 6.32 -6.02 -2.24
N ILE A 32 5.93 -4.95 -1.57
CA ILE A 32 6.68 -3.70 -1.65
C ILE A 32 7.65 -3.64 -0.47
N GLU A 33 8.82 -3.07 -0.71
CA GLU A 33 9.82 -2.94 0.34
C GLU A 33 9.98 -1.52 0.81
N ARG A 34 9.52 -0.59 -0.01
CA ARG A 34 9.66 0.83 0.28
C ARG A 34 8.44 1.52 -0.25
N ARG A 35 8.57 2.83 -0.43
CA ARG A 35 7.51 3.63 -1.02
C ARG A 35 7.21 3.13 -2.44
N HIS A 36 5.94 2.98 -2.72
CA HIS A 36 5.48 2.51 -4.01
C HIS A 36 4.41 3.46 -4.52
N ARG A 37 4.54 3.90 -5.76
CA ARG A 37 3.54 4.78 -6.36
C ARG A 37 2.32 3.97 -6.76
N LEU A 38 1.16 4.41 -6.32
CA LEU A 38 -0.09 3.73 -6.60
C LEU A 38 -0.70 4.26 -7.88
N GLU A 39 -1.43 3.39 -8.55
CA GLU A 39 -2.20 3.76 -9.71
C GLU A 39 -3.65 3.37 -9.46
N ARG A 40 -4.54 3.89 -10.29
CA ARG A 40 -5.94 3.58 -10.15
C ARG A 40 -6.14 2.08 -10.24
N LYS A 41 -7.02 1.57 -9.38
CA LYS A 41 -7.43 0.17 -9.35
C LYS A 41 -6.36 -0.79 -8.87
N ASP A 42 -5.27 -0.27 -8.33
CA ASP A 42 -4.29 -1.15 -7.69
C ASP A 42 -4.95 -1.83 -6.50
N VAL A 43 -4.61 -3.10 -6.32
CA VAL A 43 -5.14 -3.88 -5.21
C VAL A 43 -4.06 -3.99 -4.14
N ILE A 44 -4.41 -3.58 -2.93
CA ILE A 44 -3.49 -3.57 -1.82
C ILE A 44 -3.88 -4.67 -0.86
N SER A 45 -2.88 -5.45 -0.44
CA SER A 45 -3.08 -6.50 0.54
C SER A 45 -2.16 -6.24 1.71
N ALA A 46 -2.71 -6.22 2.91
CA ALA A 46 -1.94 -5.96 4.12
C ALA A 46 -2.50 -6.86 5.20
N GLY A 47 -1.76 -7.92 5.51
CA GLY A 47 -2.27 -8.92 6.43
C GLY A 47 -3.51 -9.57 5.86
N MET A 48 -4.59 -9.52 6.60
CA MET A 48 -5.87 -10.07 6.13
C MET A 48 -6.72 -9.03 5.43
N LEU A 49 -6.25 -7.81 5.35
CA LEU A 49 -6.99 -6.73 4.71
C LEU A 49 -6.64 -6.69 3.22
N ARG A 50 -7.65 -6.49 2.40
CA ARG A 50 -7.46 -6.40 0.96
C ARG A 50 -8.46 -5.41 0.41
N PHE A 51 -7.98 -4.45 -0.36
CA PHE A 51 -8.87 -3.44 -0.92
C PHE A 51 -8.27 -2.89 -2.20
N GLN A 52 -9.14 -2.28 -3.00
CA GLN A 52 -8.74 -1.71 -4.28
C GLN A 52 -8.78 -0.19 -4.18
N ILE A 53 -7.77 0.43 -4.77
CA ILE A 53 -7.67 1.88 -4.79
C ILE A 53 -8.52 2.44 -5.93
N GLU A 54 -9.32 3.44 -5.61
CA GLU A 54 -10.11 4.14 -6.61
C GLU A 54 -10.12 5.63 -6.33
N TRP A 55 -10.00 6.40 -7.35
CA TRP A 55 -10.16 7.85 -7.26
C TRP A 55 -10.52 8.44 -8.62
#